data_b9d2cdf58cc8e8d66b2ac9d277b4c12e
#
_entry.id   b9d2cdf58cc8e8d66b2ac9d277b4c12e
#
_cell.length_a   1.000
_cell.length_b   1.000
_cell.length_c   1.000
_cell.angle_alpha   90.00
_cell.angle_beta   90.00
_cell.angle_gamma   90.00
#
_symmetry.space_group_name_H-M   'P 1'
#
loop_
_entity.id
_entity.type
_entity.pdbx_description
1 polymer ?
#
loop_
_entity_poly.entity_id
_entity_poly.type
_entity_poly.pdbx_seq_one_letter_code
_entity_poly.pdbx_strand_id
1 'polypeptide(L)'
;MSGEQTFIRRQNHTMITQFRIAFAPLTAAAVLAACSSRPNAKAATPDSTRSSGGDVSGKPASQKPAKTTADKPATRAAADSARPRLNSGRNAHDSASYAAAIRAGQKRLANWPAGPERIAGSLLPENRIVAYYGNPHSKKMGVLGEYPEQEMLSMLDKTVAQWRAADPSTPVIPAIHLVTVVAQGAAGPDGGWRRRESAQTIEQAYSWAKSRKGLLFVDIQAGHSTLQQELPLLVKYLQRPDVHLGVDPEFYMHYKREGVRPSAKVGQMMASDVNYAIQALDKLVRDNHLPPKILVVHRFRADMVPDAENIRPTPHVQVVMDMDGWGPPWLKFDSYHDYIVNHPVEFTGFKLFYHNDAKSGQPILTPLEVLRLLPRPLYIQYQ
;
A
#
# COMPACT_ATOMS: atom_id res chain seq x y z
N MET A 1 8.47 20.21 -32.40
CA MET A 1 8.53 19.72 -31.00
C MET A 1 7.27 19.02 -30.50
N SER A 2 6.21 18.86 -31.29
CA SER A 2 4.96 18.19 -30.87
C SER A 2 4.83 16.71 -31.26
N GLY A 3 5.60 16.25 -32.23
CA GLY A 3 5.49 14.88 -32.77
C GLY A 3 6.17 13.80 -31.91
N GLU A 4 7.33 14.08 -31.37
CA GLU A 4 8.10 13.12 -30.58
C GLU A 4 7.48 12.82 -29.21
N GLN A 5 6.92 13.83 -28.56
CA GLN A 5 6.25 13.63 -27.25
C GLN A 5 4.97 12.78 -27.37
N THR A 6 4.26 12.90 -28.50
CA THR A 6 3.06 12.10 -28.75
C THR A 6 3.42 10.62 -29.05
N PHE A 7 4.55 10.37 -29.69
CA PHE A 7 5.02 9.04 -29.99
C PHE A 7 5.50 8.28 -28.73
N ILE A 8 6.26 8.95 -27.87
CA ILE A 8 6.73 8.39 -26.58
C ILE A 8 5.55 8.09 -25.65
N ARG A 9 4.53 8.98 -25.60
CA ARG A 9 3.32 8.72 -24.80
C ARG A 9 2.53 7.49 -25.29
N ARG A 10 2.47 7.25 -26.60
CA ARG A 10 1.80 6.06 -27.14
C ARG A 10 2.57 4.77 -26.82
N GLN A 11 3.90 4.79 -26.85
CA GLN A 11 4.70 3.62 -26.49
C GLN A 11 4.57 3.27 -25.01
N ASN A 12 4.55 4.26 -24.12
CA ASN A 12 4.36 4.02 -22.69
C ASN A 12 2.99 3.40 -22.37
N HIS A 13 1.93 3.85 -23.05
CA HIS A 13 0.60 3.25 -22.92
C HIS A 13 0.57 1.78 -23.36
N THR A 14 1.26 1.47 -24.46
CA THR A 14 1.32 0.11 -25.01
C THR A 14 2.15 -0.82 -24.12
N MET A 15 3.26 -0.35 -23.55
CA MET A 15 4.07 -1.15 -22.63
C MET A 15 3.33 -1.50 -21.31
N ILE A 16 2.64 -0.55 -20.69
CA ILE A 16 1.85 -0.83 -19.49
C ILE A 16 0.78 -1.88 -19.75
N THR A 17 0.15 -1.83 -20.93
CA THR A 17 -0.89 -2.80 -21.32
C THR A 17 -0.29 -4.17 -21.61
N GLN A 18 0.88 -4.25 -22.27
CA GLN A 18 1.50 -5.53 -22.64
C GLN A 18 2.10 -6.28 -21.45
N PHE A 19 2.70 -5.58 -20.47
CA PHE A 19 3.29 -6.25 -19.31
C PHE A 19 2.26 -6.82 -18.31
N ARG A 20 1.01 -6.30 -18.30
CA ARG A 20 -0.05 -6.87 -17.43
C ARG A 20 -0.84 -8.02 -18.06
N ILE A 21 -0.80 -8.20 -19.39
CA ILE A 21 -1.47 -9.32 -20.08
C ILE A 21 -0.79 -10.68 -19.78
N ALA A 22 0.40 -10.69 -19.23
CA ALA A 22 1.15 -11.92 -18.90
C ALA A 22 0.69 -12.66 -17.62
N PHE A 23 -0.41 -12.28 -16.99
CA PHE A 23 -1.09 -13.14 -16.03
C PHE A 23 -1.95 -14.17 -16.77
N ALA A 24 -1.31 -15.22 -17.26
CA ALA A 24 -2.00 -16.39 -17.77
C ALA A 24 -2.85 -17.03 -16.64
N PRO A 25 -4.09 -17.42 -16.94
CA PRO A 25 -4.92 -18.11 -15.95
C PRO A 25 -4.36 -19.53 -15.76
N LEU A 26 -3.89 -19.84 -14.58
CA LEU A 26 -3.80 -21.25 -14.16
C LEU A 26 -5.19 -21.68 -13.72
N THR A 27 -5.75 -22.57 -14.50
CA THR A 27 -6.94 -23.36 -14.20
C THR A 27 -6.80 -24.02 -12.83
N ALA A 28 -7.75 -23.74 -11.94
CA ALA A 28 -7.96 -24.52 -10.74
C ALA A 28 -8.48 -25.92 -11.17
N ALA A 29 -7.61 -26.92 -11.19
CA ALA A 29 -8.03 -28.30 -11.23
C ALA A 29 -8.42 -28.69 -9.79
N ALA A 30 -9.69 -28.96 -9.59
CA ALA A 30 -10.22 -29.58 -8.39
C ALA A 30 -9.66 -31.00 -8.28
N VAL A 31 -8.98 -31.31 -7.18
CA VAL A 31 -8.74 -32.68 -6.75
C VAL A 31 -9.54 -32.90 -5.48
N LEU A 32 -10.68 -33.54 -5.65
CA LEU A 32 -11.39 -34.30 -4.61
C LEU A 32 -10.59 -35.58 -4.38
N ALA A 33 -10.10 -35.79 -3.16
CA ALA A 33 -9.76 -37.12 -2.67
C ALA A 33 -10.20 -37.24 -1.22
N ALA A 34 -10.97 -38.29 -1.02
CA ALA A 34 -11.73 -38.65 0.17
C ALA A 34 -10.89 -39.22 1.31
N CYS A 35 -11.51 -39.16 2.49
CA CYS A 35 -11.31 -39.82 3.76
C CYS A 35 -10.56 -41.16 3.77
N SER A 36 -9.70 -41.42 4.78
CA SER A 36 -10.10 -42.25 5.93
C SER A 36 -8.92 -42.59 6.86
N SER A 37 -9.28 -42.72 8.15
CA SER A 37 -8.75 -43.55 9.24
C SER A 37 -7.55 -43.08 10.07
N ARG A 38 -7.87 -42.81 11.35
CA ARG A 38 -7.09 -42.96 12.59
C ARG A 38 -6.85 -44.47 12.91
N PRO A 39 -6.13 -44.92 13.99
CA PRO A 39 -5.53 -44.19 15.13
C PRO A 39 -4.19 -44.74 15.69
N ASN A 40 -3.80 -44.17 16.81
CA ASN A 40 -3.07 -44.68 17.99
C ASN A 40 -1.65 -44.23 18.29
N ALA A 41 -1.61 -43.45 19.28
CA ALA A 41 -0.95 -43.39 20.58
C ALA A 41 0.32 -44.22 20.86
N LYS A 42 1.37 -43.54 21.40
CA LYS A 42 1.92 -43.90 22.73
C LYS A 42 2.91 -42.79 23.20
N ALA A 43 2.74 -42.48 24.47
CA ALA A 43 3.54 -41.60 25.31
C ALA A 43 4.84 -42.26 25.78
N ALA A 44 5.87 -41.47 26.08
CA ALA A 44 6.84 -41.68 27.16
C ALA A 44 7.67 -40.41 27.41
N THR A 45 7.54 -39.84 28.57
CA THR A 45 8.50 -39.04 29.36
C THR A 45 9.15 -39.98 30.39
N PRO A 46 10.07 -39.55 31.27
CA PRO A 46 11.09 -38.49 31.25
C PRO A 46 12.50 -39.02 31.62
N ASP A 47 13.55 -38.25 31.65
CA ASP A 47 14.42 -38.20 32.83
C ASP A 47 15.41 -37.01 32.84
N SER A 48 15.68 -36.62 34.07
CA SER A 48 16.50 -35.54 34.59
C SER A 48 17.99 -35.92 34.72
N THR A 49 18.86 -34.93 34.77
CA THR A 49 19.96 -34.69 35.76
C THR A 49 20.84 -33.52 35.28
N ARG A 50 20.90 -32.41 36.00
CA ARG A 50 21.74 -31.92 37.09
C ARG A 50 23.27 -31.95 36.82
N SER A 51 23.96 -30.82 36.75
CA SER A 51 24.67 -30.14 37.83
C SER A 51 25.79 -29.19 37.33
N SER A 52 25.87 -28.09 38.03
CA SER A 52 27.03 -27.34 38.61
C SER A 52 28.02 -26.70 37.65
N GLY A 53 28.26 -25.39 37.68
CA GLY A 53 28.73 -24.58 38.81
C GLY A 53 30.08 -24.01 38.39
N GLY A 54 30.30 -22.67 38.53
CA GLY A 54 31.60 -22.06 38.31
C GLY A 54 31.56 -20.53 38.22
N ASP A 55 31.60 -19.92 39.37
CA ASP A 55 31.85 -18.51 39.63
C ASP A 55 33.30 -18.13 39.26
N VAL A 56 33.54 -16.98 38.61
CA VAL A 56 34.73 -16.16 38.89
C VAL A 56 34.48 -14.68 38.58
N SER A 57 34.62 -13.91 39.59
CA SER A 57 34.66 -12.44 39.71
C SER A 57 35.86 -11.79 39.02
N GLY A 58 35.68 -10.57 38.50
CA GLY A 58 36.76 -9.68 38.13
C GLY A 58 36.29 -8.26 37.92
N LYS A 59 36.64 -7.38 38.89
CA LYS A 59 36.33 -5.95 38.99
C LYS A 59 37.42 -5.08 38.31
N PRO A 60 37.29 -3.75 38.25
CA PRO A 60 37.50 -2.95 37.01
C PRO A 60 38.84 -2.14 37.06
N ALA A 61 39.23 -1.66 35.90
CA ALA A 61 40.32 -0.68 35.75
C ALA A 61 39.79 0.66 35.23
N SER A 62 40.07 1.67 36.01
CA SER A 62 39.82 3.10 35.76
C SER A 62 40.76 3.68 34.72
N GLN A 63 40.30 4.53 33.81
CA GLN A 63 41.15 5.51 33.12
C GLN A 63 40.55 6.91 33.14
N LYS A 64 41.43 7.89 33.38
CA LYS A 64 41.24 9.31 33.57
C LYS A 64 40.95 10.07 32.25
N PRO A 65 40.43 11.32 32.34
CA PRO A 65 39.94 12.08 31.20
C PRO A 65 41.05 12.83 30.43
N ALA A 66 40.92 12.94 29.13
CA ALA A 66 41.71 13.78 28.25
C ALA A 66 41.03 15.08 27.87
N LYS A 67 41.81 16.11 27.73
CA LYS A 67 41.52 17.54 27.65
C LYS A 67 40.67 17.93 26.43
N THR A 68 39.72 18.85 26.67
CA THR A 68 39.02 19.70 25.72
C THR A 68 39.97 20.58 24.90
N THR A 69 39.85 20.54 23.58
CA THR A 69 40.32 21.58 22.66
C THR A 69 39.13 22.22 21.97
N ALA A 70 39.07 23.54 22.00
CA ALA A 70 38.01 24.37 21.47
C ALA A 70 37.88 24.24 19.94
N ASP A 71 36.64 24.00 19.49
CA ASP A 71 36.29 23.95 18.05
C ASP A 71 35.93 25.35 17.53
N LYS A 72 36.53 25.67 16.37
CA LYS A 72 36.19 26.82 15.55
C LYS A 72 34.84 26.62 14.87
N PRO A 73 34.05 27.68 14.58
CA PRO A 73 32.76 27.53 13.92
C PRO A 73 32.94 27.06 12.47
N ALA A 74 32.36 25.90 12.17
CA ALA A 74 32.29 25.35 10.81
C ALA A 74 31.38 26.19 9.93
N THR A 75 31.92 26.62 8.81
CA THR A 75 31.27 27.47 7.81
C THR A 75 30.11 26.77 7.13
N ARG A 76 29.10 27.54 6.78
CA ARG A 76 27.81 27.20 6.13
C ARG A 76 27.90 26.42 4.80
N ALA A 77 29.10 26.08 4.33
CA ALA A 77 29.36 25.33 3.10
C ALA A 77 29.29 23.80 3.24
N ALA A 78 29.24 23.25 4.46
CA ALA A 78 29.23 21.80 4.68
C ALA A 78 27.81 21.20 4.71
N ALA A 79 26.74 22.00 4.70
CA ALA A 79 25.36 21.51 4.77
C ALA A 79 24.77 21.10 3.40
N ASP A 80 25.42 21.42 2.28
CA ASP A 80 24.91 21.15 0.93
C ASP A 80 25.49 19.86 0.30
N SER A 81 26.44 19.20 0.96
CA SER A 81 27.06 17.94 0.47
C SER A 81 26.35 16.67 0.95
N ALA A 82 25.32 16.79 1.80
CA ALA A 82 24.55 15.67 2.32
C ALA A 82 23.20 15.43 1.62
N ARG A 83 23.06 15.83 0.34
CA ARG A 83 21.91 15.38 -0.46
C ARG A 83 22.07 13.89 -0.71
N PRO A 84 21.16 13.03 -0.21
CA PRO A 84 21.23 11.60 -0.49
C PRO A 84 21.20 11.43 -2.02
N ARG A 85 22.24 10.89 -2.57
CA ARG A 85 22.28 10.53 -4.01
C ARG A 85 21.25 9.42 -4.22
N LEU A 86 20.60 9.43 -5.40
CA LEU A 86 19.85 8.27 -5.86
C LEU A 86 20.72 7.02 -5.70
N ASN A 87 20.09 5.89 -5.41
CA ASN A 87 20.78 4.62 -5.32
C ASN A 87 21.68 4.42 -6.56
N SER A 88 22.93 4.01 -6.38
CA SER A 88 23.95 3.93 -7.45
C SER A 88 23.58 3.00 -8.62
N GLY A 89 22.51 2.23 -8.50
CA GLY A 89 21.96 1.38 -9.56
C GLY A 89 20.94 2.07 -10.50
N ARG A 90 20.65 3.37 -10.33
CA ARG A 90 19.68 4.08 -11.21
C ARG A 90 20.35 4.53 -12.51
N ASN A 91 19.70 4.28 -13.64
CA ASN A 91 20.17 4.71 -14.95
C ASN A 91 19.83 6.17 -15.25
N ALA A 92 20.27 6.71 -16.40
CA ALA A 92 20.02 8.10 -16.78
C ALA A 92 18.52 8.39 -17.00
N HIS A 93 17.74 7.42 -17.52
CA HIS A 93 16.31 7.56 -17.72
C HIS A 93 15.57 7.66 -16.37
N ASP A 94 15.89 6.79 -15.40
CA ASP A 94 15.35 6.88 -14.04
C ASP A 94 15.61 8.26 -13.42
N SER A 95 16.83 8.76 -13.58
CA SER A 95 17.22 10.06 -13.04
C SER A 95 16.48 11.22 -13.69
N ALA A 96 16.25 11.15 -15.00
CA ALA A 96 15.50 12.16 -15.76
C ALA A 96 14.02 12.19 -15.38
N SER A 97 13.36 11.02 -15.35
CA SER A 97 11.94 10.87 -14.94
C SER A 97 11.75 11.33 -13.50
N TYR A 98 12.66 10.97 -12.60
CA TYR A 98 12.63 11.39 -11.22
C TYR A 98 12.71 12.92 -11.06
N ALA A 99 13.70 13.54 -11.73
CA ALA A 99 13.83 14.99 -11.71
C ALA A 99 12.61 15.70 -12.31
N ALA A 100 12.01 15.13 -13.36
CA ALA A 100 10.77 15.64 -13.96
C ALA A 100 9.59 15.54 -12.97
N ALA A 101 9.40 14.39 -12.30
CA ALA A 101 8.35 14.20 -11.31
C ALA A 101 8.47 15.18 -10.13
N ILE A 102 9.69 15.41 -9.63
CA ILE A 102 9.91 16.38 -8.55
C ILE A 102 9.56 17.80 -9.02
N ARG A 103 10.04 18.26 -10.18
CA ARG A 103 9.72 19.60 -10.71
C ARG A 103 8.22 19.79 -10.91
N ALA A 104 7.54 18.81 -11.45
CA ALA A 104 6.10 18.85 -11.66
C ALA A 104 5.35 18.92 -10.33
N GLY A 105 5.75 18.12 -9.36
CA GLY A 105 5.18 18.14 -8.01
C GLY A 105 5.38 19.51 -7.33
N GLN A 106 6.58 20.10 -7.43
CA GLN A 106 6.84 21.45 -6.92
C GLN A 106 5.88 22.49 -7.51
N LYS A 107 5.67 22.45 -8.84
CA LYS A 107 4.74 23.34 -9.52
C LYS A 107 3.29 23.14 -9.07
N ARG A 108 2.89 21.90 -8.81
CA ARG A 108 1.52 21.56 -8.41
C ARG A 108 1.22 21.87 -6.95
N LEU A 109 2.20 21.76 -6.06
CA LEU A 109 2.01 22.03 -4.62
C LEU A 109 1.41 23.41 -4.34
N ALA A 110 1.79 24.42 -5.11
CA ALA A 110 1.25 25.77 -4.96
C ALA A 110 -0.27 25.86 -5.19
N ASN A 111 -0.83 24.91 -5.94
CA ASN A 111 -2.26 24.82 -6.27
C ASN A 111 -2.87 23.48 -5.89
N TRP A 112 -2.27 22.78 -4.89
CA TRP A 112 -2.84 21.55 -4.37
C TRP A 112 -4.15 21.87 -3.65
N PRO A 113 -5.21 21.05 -3.81
CA PRO A 113 -6.46 21.28 -3.08
C PRO A 113 -6.23 21.36 -1.57
N ALA A 114 -6.82 22.35 -0.93
CA ALA A 114 -6.68 22.52 0.52
C ALA A 114 -7.29 21.37 1.33
N GLY A 115 -8.16 20.59 0.72
CA GLY A 115 -8.94 19.57 1.41
C GLY A 115 -9.96 20.18 2.40
N PRO A 116 -10.80 19.35 3.02
CA PRO A 116 -11.71 19.79 4.09
C PRO A 116 -10.94 20.13 5.37
N GLU A 117 -11.58 20.88 6.25
CA GLU A 117 -11.04 21.13 7.60
C GLU A 117 -10.85 19.79 8.34
N ARG A 118 -9.69 19.63 8.95
CA ARG A 118 -9.35 18.42 9.71
C ARG A 118 -9.97 18.48 11.10
N ILE A 119 -10.54 17.38 11.51
CA ILE A 119 -11.14 17.23 12.84
C ILE A 119 -10.28 16.32 13.73
N ALA A 120 -10.55 16.34 15.02
CA ALA A 120 -9.82 15.52 15.99
C ALA A 120 -9.85 14.03 15.63
N GLY A 121 -8.70 13.36 15.72
CA GLY A 121 -8.55 11.96 15.36
C GLY A 121 -8.17 11.72 13.89
N SER A 122 -8.06 12.75 13.05
CA SER A 122 -7.48 12.66 11.71
C SER A 122 -6.04 12.13 11.77
N LEU A 123 -5.71 11.13 10.95
CA LEU A 123 -4.38 10.51 10.97
C LEU A 123 -3.41 11.20 10.02
N LEU A 124 -3.89 11.70 8.89
CA LEU A 124 -3.10 12.39 7.87
C LEU A 124 -3.29 13.90 7.98
N PRO A 125 -2.25 14.69 7.70
CA PRO A 125 -0.91 14.35 7.25
C PRO A 125 0.11 14.11 8.38
N GLU A 126 -0.29 14.13 9.65
CA GLU A 126 0.62 14.05 10.81
C GLU A 126 1.35 12.71 10.88
N ASN A 127 0.81 11.67 10.27
CA ASN A 127 1.41 10.34 10.21
C ASN A 127 1.63 9.89 8.77
N ARG A 128 2.53 8.92 8.61
CA ARG A 128 2.67 8.09 7.40
C ARG A 128 2.19 6.69 7.71
N ILE A 129 1.42 6.10 6.78
CA ILE A 129 0.96 4.72 6.90
C ILE A 129 1.83 3.84 6.01
N VAL A 130 2.32 2.73 6.56
CA VAL A 130 3.05 1.70 5.80
C VAL A 130 2.26 0.40 5.89
N ALA A 131 1.70 -0.02 4.77
CA ALA A 131 0.77 -1.12 4.66
C ALA A 131 1.36 -2.31 3.90
N TYR A 132 1.11 -3.53 4.39
CA TYR A 132 1.30 -4.77 3.65
C TYR A 132 -0.03 -5.23 3.05
N TYR A 133 -0.01 -5.46 1.74
CA TYR A 133 -1.20 -5.74 0.93
C TYR A 133 -1.29 -7.21 0.55
N GLY A 134 -2.50 -7.71 0.37
CA GLY A 134 -2.75 -9.01 -0.24
C GLY A 134 -3.94 -9.75 0.34
N ASN A 135 -3.88 -11.08 0.19
CA ASN A 135 -4.89 -12.00 0.71
C ASN A 135 -4.21 -13.27 1.23
N PRO A 136 -4.47 -13.71 2.47
CA PRO A 136 -3.79 -14.87 3.07
C PRO A 136 -4.03 -16.19 2.34
N HIS A 137 -5.06 -16.26 1.50
CA HIS A 137 -5.39 -17.46 0.72
C HIS A 137 -4.69 -17.49 -0.66
N SER A 138 -3.85 -16.50 -0.99
CA SER A 138 -3.20 -16.42 -2.29
C SER A 138 -1.76 -15.93 -2.21
N LYS A 139 -0.81 -16.82 -2.46
CA LYS A 139 0.63 -16.49 -2.54
C LYS A 139 0.97 -15.52 -3.68
N LYS A 140 0.07 -15.31 -4.62
CA LYS A 140 0.29 -14.46 -5.81
C LYS A 140 -0.38 -13.09 -5.70
N MET A 141 -1.14 -12.86 -4.64
CA MET A 141 -1.90 -11.61 -4.48
C MET A 141 -1.16 -10.58 -3.62
N GLY A 142 -0.05 -10.96 -3.02
CA GLY A 142 0.79 -10.06 -2.23
C GLY A 142 1.27 -10.66 -0.92
N VAL A 143 1.95 -9.85 -0.15
CA VAL A 143 2.76 -10.23 1.02
C VAL A 143 1.94 -11.01 2.07
N LEU A 144 0.64 -10.67 2.24
CA LEU A 144 -0.21 -11.30 3.26
C LEU A 144 -0.44 -12.81 3.04
N GLY A 145 -0.27 -13.30 1.82
CA GLY A 145 -0.43 -14.73 1.50
C GLY A 145 0.87 -15.39 1.05
N GLU A 146 1.90 -14.61 0.76
CA GLU A 146 3.17 -15.14 0.24
C GLU A 146 4.03 -15.74 1.37
N TYR A 147 4.03 -15.11 2.53
CA TYR A 147 4.86 -15.50 3.66
C TYR A 147 4.01 -16.01 4.84
N PRO A 148 4.56 -16.91 5.67
CA PRO A 148 3.95 -17.26 6.95
C PRO A 148 3.74 -16.01 7.83
N GLU A 149 2.71 -16.02 8.67
CA GLU A 149 2.31 -14.89 9.52
C GLU A 149 3.49 -14.21 10.26
N GLN A 150 4.28 -15.01 10.98
CA GLN A 150 5.37 -14.48 11.79
C GLN A 150 6.47 -13.81 10.95
N GLU A 151 6.76 -14.38 9.79
CA GLU A 151 7.71 -13.82 8.84
C GLU A 151 7.18 -12.53 8.23
N MET A 152 5.95 -12.54 7.73
CA MET A 152 5.27 -11.38 7.15
C MET A 152 5.24 -10.21 8.15
N LEU A 153 4.87 -10.47 9.40
CA LEU A 153 4.82 -9.44 10.44
C LEU A 153 6.22 -8.93 10.81
N SER A 154 7.23 -9.79 10.85
CA SER A 154 8.63 -9.36 11.04
C SER A 154 9.14 -8.51 9.87
N MET A 155 8.75 -8.84 8.65
CA MET A 155 9.07 -8.02 7.46
C MET A 155 8.41 -6.65 7.55
N LEU A 156 7.14 -6.58 7.97
CA LEU A 156 6.43 -5.31 8.18
C LEU A 156 7.15 -4.44 9.21
N ASP A 157 7.55 -5.02 10.34
CA ASP A 157 8.28 -4.31 11.40
C ASP A 157 9.59 -3.70 10.87
N LYS A 158 10.36 -4.46 10.07
CA LYS A 158 11.60 -3.98 9.41
C LYS A 158 11.33 -2.86 8.42
N THR A 159 10.28 -3.00 7.60
CA THR A 159 9.89 -1.98 6.62
C THR A 159 9.47 -0.69 7.32
N VAL A 160 8.66 -0.77 8.36
CA VAL A 160 8.27 0.38 9.19
C VAL A 160 9.50 1.07 9.81
N ALA A 161 10.47 0.29 10.32
CA ALA A 161 11.71 0.84 10.86
C ALA A 161 12.54 1.60 9.80
N GLN A 162 12.58 1.10 8.56
CA GLN A 162 13.26 1.78 7.44
C GLN A 162 12.60 3.13 7.12
N TRP A 163 11.26 3.20 7.13
CA TRP A 163 10.54 4.45 6.89
C TRP A 163 10.73 5.45 8.03
N ARG A 164 10.72 5.00 9.27
CA ARG A 164 11.04 5.83 10.46
C ARG A 164 12.46 6.39 10.40
N ALA A 165 13.41 5.58 9.97
CA ALA A 165 14.80 6.00 9.83
C ALA A 165 14.99 7.01 8.67
N ALA A 166 14.22 6.86 7.58
CA ALA A 166 14.29 7.74 6.42
C ALA A 166 13.65 9.12 6.66
N ASP A 167 12.61 9.20 7.50
CA ASP A 167 11.94 10.44 7.88
C ASP A 167 11.53 10.38 9.38
N PRO A 168 12.46 10.72 10.29
CA PRO A 168 12.17 10.70 11.72
C PRO A 168 11.14 11.74 12.17
N SER A 169 10.85 12.74 11.33
CA SER A 169 9.90 13.81 11.66
C SER A 169 8.44 13.42 11.52
N THR A 170 8.15 12.35 10.76
CA THR A 170 6.79 11.87 10.50
C THR A 170 6.60 10.50 11.15
N PRO A 171 5.76 10.38 12.18
CA PRO A 171 5.43 9.08 12.79
C PRO A 171 4.90 8.10 11.75
N VAL A 172 5.30 6.82 11.87
CA VAL A 172 4.88 5.77 10.94
C VAL A 172 3.97 4.77 11.64
N ILE A 173 2.76 4.59 11.09
CA ILE A 173 1.76 3.63 11.56
C ILE A 173 1.82 2.40 10.64
N PRO A 174 2.07 1.18 11.17
CA PRO A 174 1.97 -0.04 10.40
C PRO A 174 0.51 -0.33 10.01
N ALA A 175 0.29 -0.98 8.88
CA ALA A 175 -1.05 -1.39 8.49
C ALA A 175 -1.05 -2.75 7.76
N ILE A 176 -2.18 -3.45 7.87
CA ILE A 176 -2.54 -4.60 7.05
C ILE A 176 -3.61 -4.13 6.07
N HIS A 177 -3.44 -4.40 4.78
CA HIS A 177 -4.40 -4.06 3.75
C HIS A 177 -4.91 -5.34 3.08
N LEU A 178 -6.04 -5.83 3.59
CA LEU A 178 -6.65 -7.10 3.16
C LEU A 178 -7.58 -6.87 1.99
N VAL A 179 -7.38 -7.58 0.89
CA VAL A 179 -8.40 -7.69 -0.16
C VAL A 179 -9.55 -8.56 0.36
N THR A 180 -10.63 -7.90 0.76
CA THR A 180 -11.77 -8.51 1.45
C THR A 180 -12.83 -8.99 0.47
N VAL A 181 -13.04 -8.23 -0.61
CA VAL A 181 -13.82 -8.64 -1.78
C VAL A 181 -12.85 -8.82 -2.92
N VAL A 182 -12.70 -10.05 -3.39
CA VAL A 182 -11.64 -10.47 -4.33
C VAL A 182 -12.25 -10.72 -5.69
N ALA A 183 -11.84 -9.96 -6.71
CA ALA A 183 -12.23 -10.18 -8.10
C ALA A 183 -11.82 -11.58 -8.56
N GLN A 184 -12.69 -12.25 -9.32
CA GLN A 184 -12.53 -13.63 -9.76
C GLN A 184 -12.48 -13.76 -11.27
N GLY A 185 -11.84 -14.83 -11.74
CA GLY A 185 -11.81 -15.20 -13.17
C GLY A 185 -13.06 -15.90 -13.67
N ALA A 186 -14.04 -16.17 -12.80
CA ALA A 186 -15.32 -16.81 -13.10
C ALA A 186 -16.48 -15.99 -12.53
N ALA A 187 -17.64 -16.08 -13.17
CA ALA A 187 -18.82 -15.27 -12.84
C ALA A 187 -19.33 -15.49 -11.41
N GLY A 188 -19.19 -16.72 -10.90
CA GLY A 188 -19.81 -17.12 -9.64
C GLY A 188 -21.33 -17.33 -9.77
N PRO A 189 -21.98 -17.76 -8.67
CA PRO A 189 -23.42 -18.09 -8.71
C PRO A 189 -24.34 -16.89 -9.01
N ASP A 190 -23.90 -15.68 -8.66
CA ASP A 190 -24.66 -14.45 -8.79
C ASP A 190 -24.16 -13.53 -9.93
N GLY A 191 -23.27 -14.04 -10.77
CA GLY A 191 -22.71 -13.26 -11.88
C GLY A 191 -21.79 -12.11 -11.45
N GLY A 192 -21.43 -12.02 -10.18
CA GLY A 192 -20.69 -10.87 -9.63
C GLY A 192 -19.19 -10.88 -9.93
N TRP A 193 -18.62 -12.00 -10.40
CA TRP A 193 -17.18 -12.16 -10.70
C TRP A 193 -16.28 -11.75 -9.54
N ARG A 194 -16.72 -12.03 -8.32
CA ARG A 194 -15.97 -11.76 -7.09
C ARG A 194 -16.29 -12.79 -6.03
N ARG A 195 -15.42 -12.90 -5.04
CA ARG A 195 -15.57 -13.71 -3.84
C ARG A 195 -15.38 -12.81 -2.62
N ARG A 196 -16.26 -12.95 -1.66
CA ARG A 196 -16.14 -12.27 -0.36
C ARG A 196 -15.37 -13.15 0.60
N GLU A 197 -14.44 -12.56 1.34
CA GLU A 197 -13.70 -13.27 2.36
C GLU A 197 -14.59 -13.57 3.58
N SER A 198 -14.22 -14.65 4.28
CA SER A 198 -14.93 -15.06 5.50
C SER A 198 -14.69 -14.06 6.64
N ALA A 199 -15.61 -14.04 7.60
CA ALA A 199 -15.40 -13.27 8.83
C ALA A 199 -14.11 -13.71 9.56
N GLN A 200 -13.78 -15.00 9.55
CA GLN A 200 -12.55 -15.52 10.15
C GLN A 200 -11.30 -14.91 9.51
N THR A 201 -11.26 -14.80 8.18
CA THR A 201 -10.13 -14.20 7.45
C THR A 201 -9.97 -12.71 7.81
N ILE A 202 -11.09 -11.98 7.90
CA ILE A 202 -11.06 -10.56 8.26
C ILE A 202 -10.59 -10.36 9.71
N GLU A 203 -11.08 -11.18 10.64
CA GLU A 203 -10.66 -11.13 12.04
C GLU A 203 -9.18 -11.54 12.21
N GLN A 204 -8.68 -12.48 11.43
CA GLN A 204 -7.26 -12.83 11.41
C GLN A 204 -6.42 -11.63 10.96
N ALA A 205 -6.77 -10.99 9.86
CA ALA A 205 -6.06 -9.79 9.39
C ALA A 205 -6.14 -8.63 10.41
N TYR A 206 -7.29 -8.48 11.08
CA TYR A 206 -7.45 -7.51 12.15
C TYR A 206 -6.54 -7.83 13.35
N SER A 207 -6.42 -9.09 13.74
CA SER A 207 -5.51 -9.51 14.81
C SER A 207 -4.05 -9.20 14.48
N TRP A 208 -3.64 -9.38 13.23
CA TRP A 208 -2.31 -9.00 12.74
C TRP A 208 -2.06 -7.49 12.90
N ALA A 209 -2.99 -6.67 12.44
CA ALA A 209 -2.91 -5.22 12.59
C ALA A 209 -2.82 -4.81 14.07
N LYS A 210 -3.70 -5.34 14.92
CA LYS A 210 -3.70 -5.04 16.37
C LYS A 210 -2.41 -5.47 17.06
N SER A 211 -1.81 -6.57 16.68
CA SER A 211 -0.54 -7.06 17.26
C SER A 211 0.61 -6.05 17.06
N ARG A 212 0.50 -5.14 16.08
CA ARG A 212 1.46 -4.07 15.78
C ARG A 212 0.94 -2.69 16.14
N LYS A 213 -0.17 -2.58 16.87
CA LYS A 213 -0.86 -1.29 17.16
C LYS A 213 -1.13 -0.51 15.86
N GLY A 214 -1.43 -1.24 14.81
CA GLY A 214 -1.60 -0.73 13.46
C GLY A 214 -3.06 -0.68 13.02
N LEU A 215 -3.25 -0.38 11.73
CA LEU A 215 -4.55 -0.22 11.09
C LEU A 215 -4.86 -1.43 10.22
N LEU A 216 -6.16 -1.71 10.05
CA LEU A 216 -6.64 -2.62 9.00
C LEU A 216 -7.32 -1.79 7.91
N PHE A 217 -6.98 -2.07 6.66
CA PHE A 217 -7.77 -1.65 5.50
C PHE A 217 -8.50 -2.89 4.95
N VAL A 218 -9.81 -2.74 4.73
CA VAL A 218 -10.62 -3.74 4.03
C VAL A 218 -10.86 -3.24 2.61
N ASP A 219 -10.39 -4.00 1.61
CA ASP A 219 -10.35 -3.56 0.22
C ASP A 219 -11.39 -4.27 -0.63
N ILE A 220 -11.98 -3.53 -1.57
CA ILE A 220 -13.06 -4.00 -2.46
C ILE A 220 -12.58 -4.03 -3.91
N GLN A 221 -12.40 -5.23 -4.45
CA GLN A 221 -12.32 -5.53 -5.88
C GLN A 221 -13.67 -6.06 -6.36
N ALA A 222 -14.59 -5.16 -6.68
CA ALA A 222 -16.02 -5.50 -6.79
C ALA A 222 -16.39 -6.45 -7.96
N GLY A 223 -15.52 -6.63 -8.98
CA GLY A 223 -15.90 -7.36 -10.18
C GLY A 223 -17.05 -6.67 -10.91
N HIS A 224 -18.11 -7.41 -11.25
CA HIS A 224 -19.35 -6.87 -11.81
C HIS A 224 -20.38 -6.43 -10.76
N SER A 225 -20.05 -6.57 -9.46
CA SER A 225 -20.80 -5.99 -8.37
C SER A 225 -20.56 -4.48 -8.26
N THR A 226 -21.17 -3.83 -7.28
CA THR A 226 -21.03 -2.39 -7.04
C THR A 226 -20.66 -2.09 -5.58
N LEU A 227 -20.15 -0.89 -5.30
CA LEU A 227 -19.90 -0.44 -3.93
C LEU A 227 -21.18 -0.44 -3.09
N GLN A 228 -22.33 -0.15 -3.71
CA GLN A 228 -23.65 -0.18 -3.05
C GLN A 228 -24.03 -1.58 -2.56
N GLN A 229 -23.53 -2.62 -3.20
CA GLN A 229 -23.77 -4.02 -2.81
C GLN A 229 -22.71 -4.56 -1.84
N GLU A 230 -21.44 -4.14 -1.97
CA GLU A 230 -20.35 -4.74 -1.21
C GLU A 230 -20.03 -3.99 0.11
N LEU A 231 -20.06 -2.65 0.09
CA LEU A 231 -19.67 -1.83 1.24
C LEU A 231 -20.59 -2.05 2.47
N PRO A 232 -21.93 -2.17 2.33
CA PRO A 232 -22.80 -2.42 3.49
C PRO A 232 -22.44 -3.69 4.27
N LEU A 233 -21.88 -4.70 3.60
CA LEU A 233 -21.46 -5.96 4.24
C LEU A 233 -20.21 -5.80 5.13
N LEU A 234 -19.46 -4.73 4.93
CA LEU A 234 -18.22 -4.42 5.67
C LEU A 234 -18.45 -3.41 6.81
N VAL A 235 -19.63 -2.81 6.92
CA VAL A 235 -19.95 -1.77 7.91
C VAL A 235 -19.61 -2.20 9.34
N LYS A 236 -19.93 -3.44 9.72
CA LYS A 236 -19.63 -3.96 11.07
C LYS A 236 -18.14 -3.97 11.42
N TYR A 237 -17.25 -4.05 10.42
CA TYR A 237 -15.79 -3.95 10.61
C TYR A 237 -15.36 -2.49 10.61
N LEU A 238 -15.92 -1.67 9.70
CA LEU A 238 -15.65 -0.25 9.57
C LEU A 238 -16.13 0.58 10.78
N GLN A 239 -17.01 0.03 11.63
CA GLN A 239 -17.37 0.62 12.93
C GLN A 239 -16.22 0.59 13.95
N ARG A 240 -15.14 -0.16 13.70
CA ARG A 240 -13.94 -0.13 14.54
C ARG A 240 -13.11 1.11 14.20
N PRO A 241 -12.58 1.85 15.19
CA PRO A 241 -11.88 3.12 14.94
C PRO A 241 -10.63 2.98 14.06
N ASP A 242 -9.99 1.82 14.10
CA ASP A 242 -8.73 1.48 13.42
C ASP A 242 -8.93 0.62 12.15
N VAL A 243 -10.17 0.52 11.65
CA VAL A 243 -10.50 -0.15 10.37
C VAL A 243 -10.93 0.90 9.35
N HIS A 244 -10.30 0.86 8.18
CA HIS A 244 -10.43 1.79 7.07
C HIS A 244 -10.81 1.07 5.78
N LEU A 245 -11.07 1.80 4.70
CA LEU A 245 -11.55 1.24 3.43
C LEU A 245 -10.52 1.44 2.31
N GLY A 246 -10.35 0.41 1.47
CA GLY A 246 -9.74 0.48 0.16
C GLY A 246 -10.77 0.17 -0.94
N VAL A 247 -10.61 0.78 -2.10
CA VAL A 247 -11.37 0.45 -3.31
C VAL A 247 -10.43 0.35 -4.50
N ASP A 248 -10.62 -0.68 -5.31
CA ASP A 248 -9.75 -0.96 -6.45
C ASP A 248 -10.50 -0.82 -7.80
N PRO A 249 -10.40 0.35 -8.44
CA PRO A 249 -11.01 0.59 -9.74
C PRO A 249 -10.53 -0.34 -10.85
N GLU A 250 -9.32 -0.95 -10.73
CA GLU A 250 -8.83 -1.92 -11.72
C GLU A 250 -9.82 -3.05 -11.96
N PHE A 251 -10.46 -3.49 -10.88
CA PHE A 251 -11.39 -4.62 -10.90
C PHE A 251 -12.86 -4.19 -10.79
N TYR A 252 -13.17 -2.90 -10.98
CA TYR A 252 -14.55 -2.41 -10.98
C TYR A 252 -15.12 -2.49 -12.42
N MET A 253 -15.84 -3.58 -12.69
CA MET A 253 -16.28 -3.92 -14.04
C MET A 253 -17.69 -3.43 -14.37
N HIS A 254 -18.34 -2.70 -13.44
CA HIS A 254 -19.72 -2.22 -13.58
C HIS A 254 -19.97 -1.44 -14.88
N TYR A 255 -19.00 -0.63 -15.31
CA TYR A 255 -19.08 0.14 -16.56
C TYR A 255 -18.53 -0.61 -17.79
N LYS A 256 -18.20 -1.88 -17.66
CA LYS A 256 -17.77 -2.73 -18.79
C LYS A 256 -18.94 -3.59 -19.27
N ARG A 257 -18.86 -4.05 -20.51
CA ARG A 257 -19.85 -4.98 -21.04
C ARG A 257 -19.97 -6.20 -20.12
N GLU A 258 -21.19 -6.67 -19.93
CA GLU A 258 -21.48 -7.89 -19.19
C GLU A 258 -20.59 -9.07 -19.68
N GLY A 259 -20.15 -9.90 -18.76
CA GLY A 259 -19.29 -11.07 -19.04
C GLY A 259 -17.82 -10.75 -19.33
N VAL A 260 -17.39 -9.49 -19.35
CA VAL A 260 -15.96 -9.17 -19.43
C VAL A 260 -15.30 -9.57 -18.12
N ARG A 261 -14.37 -10.54 -18.20
CA ARG A 261 -13.65 -11.03 -17.03
C ARG A 261 -12.81 -9.91 -16.40
N PRO A 262 -12.87 -9.72 -15.06
CA PRO A 262 -11.91 -8.89 -14.33
C PRO A 262 -10.48 -9.27 -14.70
N SER A 263 -9.58 -8.32 -14.77
CA SER A 263 -8.19 -8.43 -15.28
C SER A 263 -8.02 -8.67 -16.80
N ALA A 264 -9.06 -9.06 -17.55
CA ALA A 264 -8.97 -9.09 -19.02
C ALA A 264 -8.95 -7.66 -19.60
N LYS A 265 -9.58 -6.74 -18.90
CA LYS A 265 -9.50 -5.28 -19.13
C LYS A 265 -9.42 -4.59 -17.80
N VAL A 266 -8.75 -3.44 -17.77
CA VAL A 266 -8.76 -2.56 -16.59
C VAL A 266 -10.16 -2.02 -16.39
N GLY A 267 -10.65 -2.12 -15.16
CA GLY A 267 -11.94 -1.61 -14.74
C GLY A 267 -11.96 -0.08 -14.69
N GLN A 268 -13.07 0.45 -14.22
CA GLN A 268 -13.30 1.90 -14.13
C GLN A 268 -14.29 2.20 -13.00
N MET A 269 -14.00 3.21 -12.21
CA MET A 269 -14.85 3.73 -11.17
C MET A 269 -15.06 5.22 -11.44
N MET A 270 -16.28 5.71 -11.40
CA MET A 270 -16.55 7.15 -11.54
C MET A 270 -16.37 7.83 -10.19
N ALA A 271 -16.14 9.15 -10.20
CA ALA A 271 -16.12 9.92 -8.96
C ALA A 271 -17.41 9.77 -8.15
N SER A 272 -18.55 9.53 -8.80
CA SER A 272 -19.82 9.24 -8.13
C SER A 272 -19.77 7.99 -7.26
N ASP A 273 -19.07 6.93 -7.69
CA ASP A 273 -18.90 5.70 -6.90
C ASP A 273 -17.98 5.96 -5.70
N VAL A 274 -16.88 6.69 -5.92
CA VAL A 274 -15.95 7.09 -4.84
C VAL A 274 -16.68 7.99 -3.84
N ASN A 275 -17.49 8.95 -4.31
CA ASN A 275 -18.31 9.82 -3.46
C ASN A 275 -19.37 9.05 -2.68
N TYR A 276 -19.94 7.99 -3.24
CA TYR A 276 -20.81 7.08 -2.50
C TYR A 276 -20.06 6.46 -1.30
N ALA A 277 -18.87 5.95 -1.51
CA ALA A 277 -18.05 5.40 -0.42
C ALA A 277 -17.71 6.46 0.63
N ILE A 278 -17.35 7.69 0.20
CA ILE A 278 -17.09 8.81 1.10
C ILE A 278 -18.34 9.12 1.94
N GLN A 279 -19.51 9.27 1.33
CA GLN A 279 -20.75 9.57 2.03
C GLN A 279 -21.15 8.48 3.02
N ALA A 280 -20.97 7.21 2.63
CA ALA A 280 -21.25 6.07 3.51
C ALA A 280 -20.31 6.06 4.74
N LEU A 281 -19.02 6.32 4.55
CA LEU A 281 -18.06 6.43 5.64
C LEU A 281 -18.28 7.68 6.49
N ASP A 282 -18.61 8.81 5.89
CA ASP A 282 -18.93 10.06 6.58
C ASP A 282 -20.13 9.87 7.52
N LYS A 283 -21.20 9.26 6.99
CA LYS A 283 -22.37 8.91 7.80
C LYS A 283 -22.01 7.95 8.94
N LEU A 284 -21.20 6.92 8.64
CA LEU A 284 -20.77 5.95 9.65
C LEU A 284 -19.99 6.62 10.78
N VAL A 285 -19.06 7.52 10.45
CA VAL A 285 -18.26 8.27 11.44
C VAL A 285 -19.15 9.11 12.32
N ARG A 286 -20.07 9.88 11.75
CA ARG A 286 -20.97 10.75 12.49
C ARG A 286 -21.94 9.97 13.39
N ASP A 287 -22.56 8.93 12.85
CA ASP A 287 -23.58 8.14 13.58
C ASP A 287 -22.98 7.36 14.76
N ASN A 288 -21.70 6.99 14.68
CA ASN A 288 -21.03 6.18 15.71
C ASN A 288 -19.93 6.94 16.49
N HIS A 289 -19.81 8.26 16.30
CA HIS A 289 -18.80 9.11 16.94
C HIS A 289 -17.37 8.56 16.79
N LEU A 290 -17.03 8.09 15.59
CA LEU A 290 -15.73 7.51 15.30
C LEU A 290 -14.70 8.60 14.93
N PRO A 291 -13.40 8.30 15.04
CA PRO A 291 -12.38 9.13 14.37
C PRO A 291 -12.56 9.04 12.85
N PRO A 292 -12.06 10.03 12.10
CA PRO A 292 -12.12 10.04 10.64
C PRO A 292 -11.61 8.76 10.01
N LYS A 293 -12.24 8.34 8.94
CA LYS A 293 -11.82 7.17 8.16
C LYS A 293 -10.87 7.59 7.05
N ILE A 294 -10.01 6.65 6.64
CA ILE A 294 -9.21 6.80 5.42
C ILE A 294 -9.86 5.94 4.34
N LEU A 295 -10.01 6.52 3.15
CA LEU A 295 -10.40 5.85 1.93
C LEU A 295 -9.21 5.84 0.97
N VAL A 296 -8.66 4.66 0.67
CA VAL A 296 -7.62 4.46 -0.34
C VAL A 296 -8.26 4.11 -1.67
N VAL A 297 -7.94 4.86 -2.72
CA VAL A 297 -8.39 4.62 -4.10
C VAL A 297 -7.17 4.28 -4.94
N HIS A 298 -7.09 3.04 -5.41
CA HIS A 298 -5.98 2.56 -6.25
C HIS A 298 -6.05 3.13 -7.66
N ARG A 299 -4.94 3.63 -8.19
CA ARG A 299 -4.90 4.23 -9.52
C ARG A 299 -3.53 4.12 -10.17
N PHE A 300 -3.46 3.58 -11.38
CA PHE A 300 -2.24 3.56 -12.20
C PHE A 300 -2.50 3.96 -13.67
N ARG A 301 -3.72 4.41 -13.99
CA ARG A 301 -4.13 4.95 -15.29
C ARG A 301 -5.20 6.03 -15.09
N ALA A 302 -5.23 6.99 -16.00
CA ALA A 302 -6.20 8.08 -15.94
C ALA A 302 -7.66 7.59 -16.05
N ASP A 303 -7.90 6.58 -16.90
CA ASP A 303 -9.23 6.03 -17.17
C ASP A 303 -9.79 5.10 -16.07
N MET A 304 -9.00 4.81 -15.03
CA MET A 304 -9.51 4.09 -13.85
C MET A 304 -10.44 4.96 -13.01
N VAL A 305 -10.16 6.26 -12.92
CA VAL A 305 -11.05 7.27 -12.32
C VAL A 305 -10.98 8.52 -13.22
N PRO A 306 -11.75 8.55 -14.31
CA PRO A 306 -11.57 9.56 -15.38
C PRO A 306 -11.95 10.98 -14.96
N ASP A 307 -12.84 11.11 -13.99
CA ASP A 307 -13.39 12.36 -13.47
C ASP A 307 -13.00 12.61 -11.99
N ALA A 308 -11.76 12.26 -11.63
CA ALA A 308 -11.25 12.33 -10.26
C ALA A 308 -11.36 13.74 -9.63
N GLU A 309 -11.35 14.80 -10.42
CA GLU A 309 -11.58 16.17 -9.98
C GLU A 309 -13.00 16.40 -9.37
N ASN A 310 -13.92 15.46 -9.59
CA ASN A 310 -15.25 15.46 -9.01
C ASN A 310 -15.36 14.68 -7.69
N ILE A 311 -14.27 14.12 -7.19
CA ILE A 311 -14.22 13.52 -5.84
C ILE A 311 -14.33 14.64 -4.80
N ARG A 312 -15.12 14.41 -3.76
CA ARG A 312 -15.46 15.39 -2.72
C ARG A 312 -15.14 14.82 -1.32
N PRO A 313 -13.87 14.95 -0.86
CA PRO A 313 -13.51 14.59 0.52
C PRO A 313 -14.36 15.35 1.55
N THR A 314 -14.51 14.77 2.75
CA THR A 314 -15.24 15.40 3.86
C THR A 314 -14.35 15.44 5.11
N PRO A 315 -14.66 16.26 6.13
CA PRO A 315 -13.88 16.27 7.37
C PRO A 315 -13.78 14.88 8.05
N HIS A 316 -14.73 13.99 7.79
CA HIS A 316 -14.81 12.66 8.38
C HIS A 316 -14.13 11.57 7.54
N VAL A 317 -13.72 11.88 6.29
CA VAL A 317 -13.12 10.90 5.37
C VAL A 317 -11.92 11.50 4.66
N GLN A 318 -10.73 11.02 5.00
CA GLN A 318 -9.46 11.39 4.38
C GLN A 318 -9.23 10.52 3.14
N VAL A 319 -9.14 11.11 1.96
CA VAL A 319 -9.03 10.38 0.69
C VAL A 319 -7.57 10.30 0.24
N VAL A 320 -7.09 9.10 -0.01
CA VAL A 320 -5.76 8.82 -0.54
C VAL A 320 -5.88 8.31 -1.98
N MET A 321 -5.31 9.02 -2.95
CA MET A 321 -5.10 8.50 -4.30
C MET A 321 -3.78 7.74 -4.32
N ASP A 322 -3.84 6.41 -4.40
CA ASP A 322 -2.66 5.54 -4.32
C ASP A 322 -2.14 5.18 -5.72
N MET A 323 -0.89 5.54 -6.01
CA MET A 323 -0.23 5.15 -7.26
C MET A 323 0.09 3.65 -7.24
N ASP A 324 -0.76 2.85 -7.87
CA ASP A 324 -0.74 1.38 -7.88
C ASP A 324 -0.14 0.79 -9.18
N GLY A 325 0.79 1.47 -9.82
CA GLY A 325 1.51 0.95 -10.98
C GLY A 325 2.78 0.21 -10.58
N TRP A 326 3.06 -0.95 -11.20
CA TRP A 326 4.34 -1.63 -11.06
C TRP A 326 5.24 -1.41 -12.28
N GLY A 327 6.55 -1.52 -12.08
CA GLY A 327 7.51 -1.40 -13.16
C GLY A 327 8.86 -0.82 -12.71
N PRO A 328 9.76 -0.52 -13.68
CA PRO A 328 11.04 0.10 -13.38
C PRO A 328 10.85 1.50 -12.73
N PRO A 329 11.85 2.00 -12.04
CA PRO A 329 11.76 3.26 -11.30
C PRO A 329 11.23 4.44 -12.12
N TRP A 330 11.72 4.63 -13.34
CA TRP A 330 11.29 5.72 -14.23
C TRP A 330 9.77 5.68 -14.51
N LEU A 331 9.23 4.49 -14.76
CA LEU A 331 7.80 4.32 -15.04
C LEU A 331 6.94 4.63 -13.83
N LYS A 332 7.43 4.30 -12.63
CA LYS A 332 6.73 4.61 -11.37
C LYS A 332 6.72 6.12 -11.10
N PHE A 333 7.81 6.82 -11.41
CA PHE A 333 7.86 8.28 -11.29
C PHE A 333 6.93 8.97 -12.28
N ASP A 334 6.93 8.51 -13.55
CA ASP A 334 6.02 9.02 -14.57
C ASP A 334 4.56 8.74 -14.21
N SER A 335 4.25 7.52 -13.74
CA SER A 335 2.89 7.17 -13.31
C SER A 335 2.42 7.98 -12.11
N TYR A 336 3.28 8.23 -11.13
CA TYR A 336 2.95 9.11 -10.00
C TYR A 336 2.64 10.52 -10.46
N HIS A 337 3.45 11.08 -11.35
CA HIS A 337 3.22 12.38 -11.94
C HIS A 337 1.91 12.42 -12.75
N ASP A 338 1.77 11.50 -13.71
CA ASP A 338 0.70 11.56 -14.70
C ASP A 338 -0.68 11.23 -14.13
N TYR A 339 -0.75 10.31 -13.16
CA TYR A 339 -2.03 9.78 -12.70
C TYR A 339 -2.42 10.25 -11.29
N ILE A 340 -1.47 10.75 -10.51
CA ILE A 340 -1.73 11.26 -9.16
C ILE A 340 -1.56 12.77 -9.12
N VAL A 341 -0.35 13.29 -9.44
CA VAL A 341 -0.03 14.70 -9.29
C VAL A 341 -0.85 15.58 -10.24
N ASN A 342 -1.10 15.13 -11.46
CA ASN A 342 -1.92 15.86 -12.43
C ASN A 342 -3.42 15.82 -12.15
N HIS A 343 -3.86 14.94 -11.24
CA HIS A 343 -5.27 14.76 -10.85
C HIS A 343 -5.40 14.83 -9.31
N PRO A 344 -5.11 16.00 -8.72
CA PRO A 344 -5.06 16.14 -7.27
C PRO A 344 -6.44 15.97 -6.64
N VAL A 345 -6.50 15.23 -5.52
CA VAL A 345 -7.71 15.09 -4.70
C VAL A 345 -7.44 15.61 -3.30
N GLU A 346 -6.76 14.84 -2.45
CA GLU A 346 -6.44 15.25 -1.08
C GLU A 346 -5.02 14.75 -0.70
N PHE A 347 -4.89 13.49 -0.32
CA PHE A 347 -3.62 12.87 0.01
C PHE A 347 -3.15 11.92 -1.09
N THR A 348 -1.85 11.61 -1.08
CA THR A 348 -1.27 10.70 -2.07
C THR A 348 -0.69 9.46 -1.42
N GLY A 349 -0.77 8.34 -2.15
CA GLY A 349 -0.15 7.07 -1.81
C GLY A 349 0.82 6.60 -2.88
N PHE A 350 1.65 5.63 -2.52
CA PHE A 350 2.64 5.03 -3.42
C PHE A 350 2.81 3.55 -3.12
N LYS A 351 2.52 2.70 -4.09
CA LYS A 351 2.65 1.25 -3.96
C LYS A 351 3.99 0.76 -4.50
N LEU A 352 4.59 -0.18 -3.82
CA LEU A 352 5.85 -0.84 -4.14
C LEU A 352 5.62 -2.34 -4.25
N PHE A 353 6.17 -2.96 -5.29
CA PHE A 353 6.01 -4.39 -5.56
C PHE A 353 7.35 -5.10 -5.44
N TYR A 354 7.53 -5.94 -4.43
CA TYR A 354 8.79 -6.62 -4.16
C TYR A 354 9.33 -7.39 -5.37
N HIS A 355 8.47 -8.07 -6.10
CA HIS A 355 8.88 -8.87 -7.27
C HIS A 355 8.73 -8.11 -8.58
N ASN A 356 7.61 -7.42 -8.78
CA ASN A 356 7.30 -6.85 -10.09
C ASN A 356 8.16 -5.62 -10.42
N ASP A 357 8.45 -4.77 -9.44
CA ASP A 357 9.31 -3.59 -9.65
C ASP A 357 10.76 -4.00 -9.91
N ALA A 358 11.21 -5.15 -9.36
CA ALA A 358 12.55 -5.67 -9.54
C ALA A 358 12.76 -6.43 -10.87
N LYS A 359 11.72 -6.70 -11.65
CA LYS A 359 11.82 -7.44 -12.95
C LYS A 359 12.72 -6.75 -13.97
N SER A 360 12.91 -5.46 -13.86
CA SER A 360 13.83 -4.69 -14.70
C SER A 360 15.31 -4.92 -14.39
N GLY A 361 15.64 -5.73 -13.36
CA GLY A 361 16.99 -5.92 -12.84
C GLY A 361 17.47 -4.78 -11.93
N GLN A 362 16.61 -3.79 -11.66
CA GLN A 362 16.90 -2.71 -10.73
C GLN A 362 16.28 -2.99 -9.36
N PRO A 363 16.92 -2.55 -8.25
CA PRO A 363 16.31 -2.65 -6.94
C PRO A 363 15.04 -1.77 -6.87
N ILE A 364 14.07 -2.19 -6.06
CA ILE A 364 12.87 -1.38 -5.78
C ILE A 364 13.26 -0.01 -5.20
N LEU A 365 12.34 0.95 -5.29
CA LEU A 365 12.56 2.30 -4.74
C LEU A 365 12.72 2.25 -3.23
N THR A 366 13.71 2.96 -2.74
CA THR A 366 13.96 3.14 -1.30
C THR A 366 13.00 4.18 -0.71
N PRO A 367 12.76 4.16 0.62
CA PRO A 367 12.00 5.21 1.29
C PRO A 367 12.51 6.63 0.98
N LEU A 368 13.83 6.84 0.96
CA LEU A 368 14.42 8.13 0.65
C LEU A 368 14.13 8.62 -0.77
N GLU A 369 14.03 7.72 -1.74
CA GLU A 369 13.67 8.07 -3.12
C GLU A 369 12.20 8.48 -3.21
N VAL A 370 11.31 7.73 -2.57
CA VAL A 370 9.87 8.02 -2.55
C VAL A 370 9.57 9.32 -1.78
N LEU A 371 10.27 9.58 -0.68
CA LEU A 371 10.08 10.79 0.15
C LEU A 371 10.43 12.11 -0.57
N ARG A 372 11.15 12.05 -1.68
CA ARG A 372 11.45 13.24 -2.50
C ARG A 372 10.34 13.60 -3.48
N LEU A 373 9.41 12.70 -3.74
CA LEU A 373 8.25 12.97 -4.57
C LEU A 373 7.37 14.04 -3.91
N LEU A 374 6.70 14.84 -4.72
CA LEU A 374 5.85 15.94 -4.27
C LEU A 374 4.49 15.88 -4.97
N PRO A 375 3.37 15.96 -4.23
CA PRO A 375 3.31 15.88 -2.75
C PRO A 375 4.00 14.62 -2.22
N ARG A 376 4.49 14.66 -0.99
CA ARG A 376 5.07 13.44 -0.37
C ARG A 376 3.96 12.42 -0.13
N PRO A 377 4.11 11.17 -0.62
CA PRO A 377 3.15 10.13 -0.28
C PRO A 377 3.09 9.87 1.23
N LEU A 378 1.87 9.84 1.74
CA LEU A 378 1.60 9.57 3.16
C LEU A 378 1.06 8.16 3.40
N TYR A 379 0.60 7.49 2.36
CA TYR A 379 0.23 6.09 2.37
C TYR A 379 1.20 5.31 1.48
N ILE A 380 1.86 4.32 2.06
CA ILE A 380 2.84 3.48 1.36
C ILE A 380 2.36 2.04 1.43
N GLN A 381 2.22 1.40 0.29
CA GLN A 381 1.75 0.04 0.22
C GLN A 381 2.83 -0.88 -0.38
N TYR A 382 3.03 -2.04 0.21
CA TYR A 382 3.91 -3.09 -0.30
C TYR A 382 3.12 -4.34 -0.67
N GLN A 383 3.39 -4.85 -1.90
CA GLN A 383 2.80 -6.06 -2.44
C GLN A 383 3.86 -7.05 -2.91
#